data_8a1c011100bd4e85c59a3d7aa6c90e7c
#
_entry.id   8a1c011100bd4e85c59a3d7aa6c90e7c
#
_cell.length_a   1.000
_cell.length_b   1.000
_cell.length_c   1.000
_cell.angle_alpha   90.00
_cell.angle_beta   90.00
_cell.angle_gamma   90.00
#
_symmetry.space_group_name_H-M   'P 1'
#
loop_
_entity.id
_entity.type
_entity.pdbx_description
1 polymer ?
#
loop_
_entity_poly.entity_id
_entity_poly.type
_entity_poly.pdbx_seq_one_letter_code
_entity_poly.pdbx_strand_id
1 'polypeptide(L)'
;IFRKTLPNLVARYAYGVNYWESSPKFGRGNPLSVSQGDAHYWGVWHDVEPFEKFEEKVPRFMSEFGFQSFPSVKTIATFAKEEDRRIDSEAMLNHQKHPRGNALVKEYMMRDYRQPKDFASFVYVSQLLQAEGMRKGFDAHLRSRPYCMGTLYWQLNDCWPVTSWSSIDYFG
;
A
#
# COMPACT_ATOMS: atom_id res chain seq x y z
N ILE A 1 -20.47 -20.67 -3.41
CA ILE A 1 -19.66 -20.74 -4.63
C ILE A 1 -18.21 -21.11 -4.25
N PHE A 2 -17.48 -20.28 -3.50
CA PHE A 2 -16.03 -20.40 -3.25
C PHE A 2 -15.60 -21.66 -2.49
N ARG A 3 -16.44 -22.21 -1.59
CA ARG A 3 -16.12 -23.39 -0.76
C ARG A 3 -16.69 -24.71 -1.27
N LYS A 4 -17.48 -24.72 -2.32
CA LYS A 4 -18.08 -25.94 -2.89
C LYS A 4 -17.97 -25.99 -4.41
N THR A 5 -18.56 -25.00 -5.11
CA THR A 5 -18.65 -25.04 -6.57
C THR A 5 -17.27 -24.93 -7.22
N LEU A 6 -16.51 -23.90 -6.88
CA LEU A 6 -15.18 -23.68 -7.48
C LEU A 6 -14.17 -24.79 -7.14
N PRO A 7 -14.01 -25.25 -5.89
CA PRO A 7 -13.14 -26.40 -5.61
C PRO A 7 -13.50 -27.65 -6.41
N ASN A 8 -14.78 -27.96 -6.56
CA ASN A 8 -15.25 -29.11 -7.35
C ASN A 8 -14.91 -28.94 -8.84
N LEU A 9 -15.06 -27.75 -9.38
CA LEU A 9 -14.70 -27.46 -10.78
C LEU A 9 -13.18 -27.56 -10.99
N VAL A 10 -12.38 -27.00 -10.09
CA VAL A 10 -10.91 -27.09 -10.14
C VAL A 10 -10.48 -28.56 -10.05
N ALA A 11 -11.00 -29.32 -9.10
CA ALA A 11 -10.69 -30.74 -8.97
C ALA A 11 -11.05 -31.54 -10.23
N ARG A 12 -12.14 -31.15 -10.91
CA ARG A 12 -12.60 -31.84 -12.15
C ARG A 12 -11.84 -31.46 -13.40
N TYR A 13 -11.52 -30.17 -13.56
CA TYR A 13 -11.01 -29.63 -14.83
C TYR A 13 -9.56 -29.17 -14.79
N ALA A 14 -8.97 -29.03 -13.60
CA ALA A 14 -7.59 -28.61 -13.40
C ALA A 14 -6.88 -29.55 -12.41
N TYR A 15 -6.77 -30.83 -12.80
CA TYR A 15 -6.18 -31.87 -11.96
C TYR A 15 -4.76 -31.50 -11.52
N GLY A 16 -4.50 -31.68 -10.22
CA GLY A 16 -3.18 -31.35 -9.62
C GLY A 16 -2.97 -29.87 -9.25
N VAL A 17 -3.94 -29.00 -9.54
CA VAL A 17 -3.89 -27.59 -9.12
C VAL A 17 -4.54 -27.43 -7.75
N ASN A 18 -3.84 -26.82 -6.81
CA ASN A 18 -4.39 -26.46 -5.51
C ASN A 18 -5.36 -25.30 -5.65
N TYR A 19 -6.54 -25.46 -5.05
CA TYR A 19 -7.52 -24.38 -4.95
C TYR A 19 -7.34 -23.61 -3.64
N TRP A 20 -7.27 -22.27 -3.74
CA TRP A 20 -7.26 -21.37 -2.61
C TRP A 20 -8.49 -20.47 -2.64
N GLU A 21 -9.30 -20.48 -1.56
CA GLU A 21 -10.68 -19.95 -1.61
C GLU A 21 -10.80 -18.42 -1.59
N SER A 22 -9.76 -17.72 -1.12
CA SER A 22 -9.74 -16.25 -1.06
C SER A 22 -8.30 -15.72 -0.89
N SER A 23 -8.08 -14.48 -1.28
CA SER A 23 -6.86 -13.73 -1.02
C SER A 23 -7.23 -12.46 -0.20
N PRO A 24 -6.76 -12.35 1.06
CA PRO A 24 -6.11 -13.40 1.84
C PRO A 24 -7.13 -14.41 2.37
N LYS A 25 -6.67 -15.61 2.76
CA LYS A 25 -7.54 -16.57 3.43
C LYS A 25 -7.94 -16.13 4.84
N PHE A 26 -6.98 -15.59 5.56
CA PHE A 26 -7.16 -15.12 6.92
C PHE A 26 -7.16 -13.60 6.95
N GLY A 27 -8.27 -13.02 7.40
CA GLY A 27 -8.45 -11.58 7.50
C GLY A 27 -7.53 -10.91 8.53
N ARG A 28 -7.58 -9.59 8.51
CA ARG A 28 -6.81 -8.71 9.40
C ARG A 28 -7.00 -9.08 10.88
N GLY A 29 -5.90 -9.11 11.63
CA GLY A 29 -5.90 -9.48 13.05
C GLY A 29 -5.91 -10.98 13.33
N ASN A 30 -6.09 -11.84 12.33
CA ASN A 30 -5.99 -13.28 12.53
C ASN A 30 -4.51 -13.71 12.59
N PRO A 31 -4.04 -14.37 13.67
CA PRO A 31 -2.64 -14.77 13.83
C PRO A 31 -2.17 -15.78 12.76
N LEU A 32 -3.07 -16.51 12.12
CA LEU A 32 -2.73 -17.43 11.04
C LEU A 32 -2.34 -16.72 9.74
N SER A 33 -2.68 -15.43 9.57
CA SER A 33 -2.37 -14.66 8.37
C SER A 33 -0.86 -14.59 8.04
N VAL A 34 0.00 -14.65 9.06
CA VAL A 34 1.46 -14.64 8.86
C VAL A 34 2.06 -16.02 8.63
N SER A 35 1.33 -17.10 8.91
CA SER A 35 1.88 -18.48 8.86
C SER A 35 1.26 -19.36 7.77
N GLN A 36 0.12 -18.99 7.23
CA GLN A 36 -0.63 -19.82 6.27
C GLN A 36 -1.17 -18.98 5.10
N GLY A 37 -0.85 -19.43 3.89
CA GLY A 37 -1.30 -18.79 2.66
C GLY A 37 -0.65 -17.43 2.42
N ASP A 38 -1.41 -16.54 1.83
CA ASP A 38 -1.02 -15.17 1.57
C ASP A 38 -1.57 -14.22 2.64
N ALA A 39 -0.99 -13.03 2.73
CA ALA A 39 -1.39 -12.00 3.69
C ALA A 39 -1.57 -10.64 3.04
N HIS A 40 -2.61 -9.92 3.49
CA HIS A 40 -2.76 -8.48 3.29
C HIS A 40 -2.43 -7.78 4.61
N TYR A 41 -1.30 -7.07 4.66
CA TYR A 41 -0.89 -6.37 5.88
C TYR A 41 -1.04 -4.86 5.74
N TRP A 42 -2.00 -4.31 6.47
CA TRP A 42 -2.37 -2.91 6.45
C TRP A 42 -2.23 -2.20 7.81
N GLY A 43 -1.55 -2.81 8.77
CA GLY A 43 -1.29 -2.19 10.08
C GLY A 43 -0.51 -0.88 9.95
N VAL A 44 0.51 -0.88 9.10
CA VAL A 44 1.33 0.31 8.86
C VAL A 44 0.53 1.49 8.28
N TRP A 45 -0.48 1.28 7.47
CA TRP A 45 -1.28 2.37 6.93
C TRP A 45 -2.54 2.65 7.76
N HIS A 46 -3.40 1.65 7.90
CA HIS A 46 -4.72 1.83 8.50
C HIS A 46 -4.71 1.95 10.03
N ASP A 47 -3.78 1.25 10.70
CA ASP A 47 -3.66 1.27 12.17
C ASP A 47 -2.56 2.22 12.66
N VAL A 48 -1.94 2.96 11.74
CA VAL A 48 -0.88 3.94 12.04
C VAL A 48 0.32 3.29 12.76
N GLU A 49 0.54 1.99 12.52
CA GLU A 49 1.72 1.28 13.02
C GLU A 49 3.00 1.81 12.33
N PRO A 50 4.14 1.84 13.02
CA PRO A 50 5.40 2.29 12.44
C PRO A 50 5.93 1.31 11.39
N PHE A 51 6.81 1.78 10.49
CA PHE A 51 7.38 0.97 9.39
C PHE A 51 8.13 -0.28 9.87
N GLU A 52 8.65 -0.27 11.10
CA GLU A 52 9.29 -1.42 11.75
C GLU A 52 8.38 -2.65 11.81
N LYS A 53 7.06 -2.43 11.81
CA LYS A 53 6.09 -3.54 11.80
C LYS A 53 6.13 -4.37 10.52
N PHE A 54 6.63 -3.85 9.41
CA PHE A 54 6.92 -4.66 8.23
C PHE A 54 7.95 -5.75 8.48
N GLU A 55 8.90 -5.51 9.39
CA GLU A 55 9.94 -6.50 9.75
C GLU A 55 9.42 -7.57 10.73
N GLU A 56 8.40 -7.22 11.54
CA GLU A 56 7.79 -8.14 12.50
C GLU A 56 6.66 -9.00 11.88
N LYS A 57 5.99 -8.48 10.87
CA LYS A 57 4.79 -9.09 10.26
C LYS A 57 5.06 -9.71 8.89
N VAL A 58 6.11 -10.52 8.82
CA VAL A 58 6.49 -11.19 7.56
C VAL A 58 5.70 -12.49 7.38
N PRO A 59 4.86 -12.62 6.33
CA PRO A 59 4.08 -13.82 6.06
C PRO A 59 4.81 -14.81 5.15
N ARG A 60 4.15 -15.95 4.86
CA ARG A 60 4.61 -16.91 3.85
C ARG A 60 4.61 -16.32 2.43
N PHE A 61 3.65 -15.46 2.14
CA PHE A 61 3.52 -14.69 0.91
C PHE A 61 2.81 -13.37 1.23
N MET A 62 3.46 -12.25 1.00
CA MET A 62 2.83 -10.93 1.13
C MET A 62 2.16 -10.58 -0.19
N SER A 63 0.85 -10.75 -0.28
CA SER A 63 0.09 -10.45 -1.49
C SER A 63 -0.40 -9.01 -1.55
N GLU A 64 -0.39 -8.30 -0.40
CA GLU A 64 -0.75 -6.89 -0.36
C GLU A 64 -0.20 -6.18 0.87
N PHE A 65 0.52 -5.09 0.65
CA PHE A 65 0.89 -4.06 1.62
C PHE A 65 1.17 -2.78 0.85
N GLY A 66 1.18 -1.64 1.52
CA GLY A 66 1.41 -0.38 0.81
C GLY A 66 1.47 0.83 1.71
N PHE A 67 1.84 1.96 1.12
CA PHE A 67 1.85 3.27 1.74
C PHE A 67 1.55 4.33 0.70
N GLN A 68 0.88 5.43 1.08
CA GLN A 68 0.53 6.50 0.13
C GLN A 68 1.64 7.54 -0.01
N SER A 69 1.70 8.13 -1.20
CA SER A 69 2.38 9.41 -1.43
C SER A 69 1.55 10.32 -2.34
N PHE A 70 1.92 11.58 -2.40
CA PHE A 70 1.37 12.51 -3.37
C PHE A 70 1.97 12.22 -4.76
N PRO A 71 1.19 12.36 -5.85
CA PRO A 71 1.73 12.29 -7.21
C PRO A 71 2.67 13.47 -7.46
N SER A 72 3.37 13.47 -8.60
CA SER A 72 4.27 14.56 -8.94
C SER A 72 3.58 15.92 -8.96
N VAL A 73 4.32 17.00 -8.67
CA VAL A 73 3.79 18.37 -8.74
C VAL A 73 3.22 18.67 -10.14
N LYS A 74 3.80 18.08 -11.20
CA LYS A 74 3.30 18.18 -12.57
C LYS A 74 1.92 17.54 -12.70
N THR A 75 1.71 16.38 -12.12
CA THR A 75 0.41 15.70 -12.10
C THR A 75 -0.60 16.52 -11.29
N ILE A 76 -0.22 17.01 -10.12
CA ILE A 76 -1.09 17.87 -9.28
C ILE A 76 -1.55 19.13 -10.03
N ALA A 77 -0.67 19.73 -10.84
CA ALA A 77 -1.00 20.92 -11.62
C ALA A 77 -2.11 20.68 -12.69
N THR A 78 -2.46 19.45 -12.99
CA THR A 78 -3.55 19.13 -13.93
C THR A 78 -4.93 19.22 -13.28
N PHE A 79 -5.04 19.19 -11.95
CA PHE A 79 -6.31 19.22 -11.25
C PHE A 79 -6.39 20.28 -10.12
N ALA A 80 -5.25 20.81 -9.65
CA ALA A 80 -5.19 21.81 -8.60
C ALA A 80 -4.46 23.07 -9.08
N LYS A 81 -5.14 24.23 -9.01
CA LYS A 81 -4.53 25.53 -9.22
C LYS A 81 -3.50 25.82 -8.13
N GLU A 82 -2.68 26.87 -8.33
CA GLU A 82 -1.62 27.22 -7.38
C GLU A 82 -2.16 27.54 -5.99
N GLU A 83 -3.25 28.29 -5.91
CA GLU A 83 -3.95 28.62 -4.67
C GLU A 83 -4.53 27.42 -3.92
N ASP A 84 -4.81 26.32 -4.65
CA ASP A 84 -5.36 25.08 -4.12
C ASP A 84 -4.30 24.04 -3.73
N ARG A 85 -3.03 24.34 -3.94
CA ARG A 85 -1.91 23.41 -3.60
C ARG A 85 -1.62 23.43 -2.11
N ARG A 86 -2.59 22.97 -1.34
CA ARG A 86 -2.53 22.74 0.10
C ARG A 86 -3.18 21.40 0.41
N ILE A 87 -2.62 20.67 1.37
CA ILE A 87 -3.07 19.30 1.69
C ILE A 87 -4.52 19.21 2.16
N ASP A 88 -5.11 20.33 2.60
CA ASP A 88 -6.45 20.49 3.11
C ASP A 88 -7.42 21.18 2.13
N SER A 89 -6.96 21.55 0.94
CA SER A 89 -7.83 22.16 -0.07
C SER A 89 -8.84 21.15 -0.62
N GLU A 90 -9.99 21.65 -1.06
CA GLU A 90 -11.05 20.83 -1.65
C GLU A 90 -10.53 20.02 -2.85
N ALA A 91 -9.74 20.64 -3.73
CA ALA A 91 -9.12 19.97 -4.86
C ALA A 91 -8.26 18.80 -4.43
N MET A 92 -7.39 18.97 -3.43
CA MET A 92 -6.51 17.90 -2.94
C MET A 92 -7.28 16.83 -2.16
N LEU A 93 -8.35 17.15 -1.47
CA LEU A 93 -9.20 16.18 -0.77
C LEU A 93 -10.03 15.35 -1.76
N ASN A 94 -10.56 15.97 -2.83
CA ASN A 94 -11.28 15.27 -3.89
C ASN A 94 -10.38 14.36 -4.71
N HIS A 95 -9.07 14.64 -4.80
CA HIS A 95 -8.06 13.83 -5.45
C HIS A 95 -7.25 12.98 -4.45
N GLN A 96 -7.95 12.35 -3.49
CA GLN A 96 -7.37 11.46 -2.47
C GLN A 96 -8.20 10.18 -2.34
N LYS A 97 -7.58 9.02 -2.55
CA LYS A 97 -8.28 7.72 -2.47
C LYS A 97 -8.66 7.28 -1.06
N HIS A 98 -8.09 7.90 -0.04
CA HIS A 98 -8.39 7.54 1.36
C HIS A 98 -8.88 8.77 2.13
N PRO A 99 -10.01 8.72 2.85
CA PRO A 99 -10.62 9.91 3.48
C PRO A 99 -9.72 10.63 4.49
N ARG A 100 -8.74 9.93 5.07
CA ARG A 100 -7.74 10.48 5.98
C ARG A 100 -6.32 10.53 5.38
N GLY A 101 -6.15 10.22 4.08
CA GLY A 101 -4.84 9.96 3.49
C GLY A 101 -3.86 11.12 3.64
N ASN A 102 -4.26 12.35 3.35
CA ASN A 102 -3.40 13.52 3.47
C ASN A 102 -2.91 13.75 4.91
N ALA A 103 -3.80 13.56 5.89
CA ALA A 103 -3.45 13.67 7.30
C ALA A 103 -2.51 12.54 7.75
N LEU A 104 -2.75 11.31 7.29
CA LEU A 104 -1.90 10.15 7.61
C LEU A 104 -0.49 10.32 7.04
N VAL A 105 -0.35 10.73 5.78
CA VAL A 105 0.97 11.02 5.19
C VAL A 105 1.72 12.06 6.02
N LYS A 106 1.03 13.15 6.42
CA LYS A 106 1.64 14.17 7.28
C LYS A 106 2.04 13.62 8.65
N GLU A 107 1.19 12.81 9.28
CA GLU A 107 1.46 12.19 10.57
C GLU A 107 2.72 11.32 10.54
N TYR A 108 2.84 10.42 9.55
CA TYR A 108 4.03 9.61 9.38
C TYR A 108 5.27 10.44 9.05
N MET A 109 5.12 11.42 8.17
CA MET A 109 6.22 12.33 7.81
C MET A 109 6.82 13.03 9.03
N MET A 110 5.97 13.49 9.94
CA MET A 110 6.43 14.23 11.13
C MET A 110 7.10 13.35 12.21
N ARG A 111 7.12 12.02 12.04
CA ARG A 111 7.88 11.12 12.92
C ARG A 111 9.38 11.21 12.65
N ASP A 112 9.77 11.28 11.37
CA ASP A 112 11.14 11.08 10.93
C ASP A 112 11.71 12.26 10.14
N TYR A 113 10.86 13.16 9.62
CA TYR A 113 11.26 14.29 8.79
C TYR A 113 10.92 15.63 9.45
N ARG A 114 11.71 16.65 9.13
CA ARG A 114 11.38 18.02 9.49
C ARG A 114 10.17 18.52 8.70
N GLN A 115 9.44 19.47 9.26
CA GLN A 115 8.32 20.13 8.56
C GLN A 115 8.80 20.67 7.20
N PRO A 116 8.21 20.23 6.08
CA PRO A 116 8.53 20.78 4.76
C PRO A 116 8.21 22.27 4.70
N LYS A 117 9.06 23.02 4.02
CA LYS A 117 8.97 24.49 3.93
C LYS A 117 7.82 25.00 3.05
N ASP A 118 7.39 24.19 2.07
CA ASP A 118 6.37 24.52 1.09
C ASP A 118 5.67 23.24 0.58
N PHE A 119 4.63 23.41 -0.24
CA PHE A 119 3.84 22.32 -0.78
C PHE A 119 4.67 21.38 -1.68
N ALA A 120 5.54 21.93 -2.53
CA ALA A 120 6.39 21.11 -3.41
C ALA A 120 7.36 20.25 -2.60
N SER A 121 7.96 20.80 -1.56
CA SER A 121 8.78 20.05 -0.61
C SER A 121 7.97 18.99 0.14
N PHE A 122 6.71 19.27 0.49
CA PHE A 122 5.83 18.28 1.11
C PHE A 122 5.57 17.10 0.17
N VAL A 123 5.25 17.38 -1.10
CA VAL A 123 5.07 16.34 -2.13
C VAL A 123 6.33 15.48 -2.24
N TYR A 124 7.50 16.10 -2.39
CA TYR A 124 8.77 15.39 -2.49
C TYR A 124 9.07 14.50 -1.27
N VAL A 125 8.92 15.03 -0.07
CA VAL A 125 9.14 14.27 1.17
C VAL A 125 8.13 13.13 1.31
N SER A 126 6.87 13.31 0.86
CA SER A 126 5.88 12.24 0.87
C SER A 126 6.30 11.04 0.00
N GLN A 127 6.93 11.31 -1.14
CA GLN A 127 7.44 10.27 -2.04
C GLN A 127 8.66 9.56 -1.44
N LEU A 128 9.57 10.29 -0.79
CA LEU A 128 10.69 9.69 -0.04
C LEU A 128 10.19 8.79 1.10
N LEU A 129 9.18 9.26 1.84
CA LEU A 129 8.57 8.50 2.93
C LEU A 129 7.95 7.19 2.43
N GLN A 130 7.20 7.24 1.32
CA GLN A 130 6.68 6.04 0.66
C GLN A 130 7.80 5.09 0.25
N ALA A 131 8.82 5.61 -0.45
CA ALA A 131 9.95 4.81 -0.91
C ALA A 131 10.68 4.12 0.24
N GLU A 132 10.89 4.82 1.37
CA GLU A 132 11.54 4.25 2.56
C GLU A 132 10.70 3.15 3.19
N GLY A 133 9.40 3.40 3.42
CA GLY A 133 8.48 2.40 3.97
C GLY A 133 8.39 1.16 3.10
N MET A 134 8.23 1.33 1.79
CA MET A 134 8.16 0.22 0.83
C MET A 134 9.49 -0.55 0.78
N ARG A 135 10.63 0.13 0.76
CA ARG A 135 11.96 -0.50 0.81
C ARG A 135 12.11 -1.37 2.07
N LYS A 136 11.74 -0.84 3.25
CA LYS A 136 11.80 -1.59 4.52
C LYS A 136 10.97 -2.87 4.45
N GLY A 137 9.76 -2.81 3.90
CA GLY A 137 8.91 -3.98 3.69
C GLY A 137 9.53 -5.00 2.73
N PHE A 138 9.97 -4.56 1.54
CA PHE A 138 10.63 -5.46 0.58
C PHE A 138 11.89 -6.10 1.15
N ASP A 139 12.74 -5.34 1.82
CA ASP A 139 13.96 -5.86 2.45
C ASP A 139 13.64 -6.92 3.52
N ALA A 140 12.61 -6.71 4.33
CA ALA A 140 12.17 -7.69 5.33
C ALA A 140 11.68 -8.99 4.68
N HIS A 141 10.84 -8.90 3.63
CA HIS A 141 10.33 -10.05 2.91
C HIS A 141 11.46 -10.84 2.22
N LEU A 142 12.39 -10.15 1.55
CA LEU A 142 13.52 -10.78 0.86
C LEU A 142 14.49 -11.46 1.83
N ARG A 143 14.82 -10.81 2.95
CA ARG A 143 15.70 -11.40 3.99
C ARG A 143 15.08 -12.64 4.64
N SER A 144 13.76 -12.75 4.62
CA SER A 144 13.04 -13.87 5.25
C SER A 144 12.90 -15.10 4.36
N ARG A 145 13.53 -15.11 3.19
CA ARG A 145 13.56 -16.32 2.34
C ARG A 145 14.35 -17.45 3.01
N PRO A 146 13.92 -18.72 2.89
CA PRO A 146 12.79 -19.23 2.11
C PRO A 146 11.44 -19.22 2.83
N TYR A 147 11.31 -18.59 4.00
CA TYR A 147 10.02 -18.51 4.70
C TYR A 147 9.02 -17.67 3.90
N CYS A 148 9.36 -16.43 3.58
CA CYS A 148 8.56 -15.56 2.70
C CYS A 148 9.00 -15.76 1.25
N MET A 149 8.14 -16.32 0.42
CA MET A 149 8.48 -16.70 -0.98
C MET A 149 7.89 -15.74 -2.02
N GLY A 150 7.21 -14.71 -1.61
CA GLY A 150 6.70 -13.69 -2.54
C GLY A 150 6.25 -12.43 -1.85
N THR A 151 6.36 -11.33 -2.59
CA THR A 151 5.91 -10.02 -2.14
C THR A 151 5.32 -9.27 -3.32
N LEU A 152 4.09 -8.78 -3.13
CA LEU A 152 3.37 -7.90 -4.03
C LEU A 152 2.94 -6.69 -3.21
N TYR A 153 2.80 -5.54 -3.85
CA TYR A 153 2.38 -4.34 -3.16
C TYR A 153 1.14 -3.70 -3.81
N TRP A 154 0.38 -3.03 -3.01
CA TRP A 154 -0.71 -2.18 -3.42
C TRP A 154 -0.24 -0.74 -3.41
N GLN A 155 -0.09 -0.10 -4.61
CA GLN A 155 -0.39 -0.63 -5.93
C GLN A 155 0.60 -0.08 -6.98
N LEU A 156 0.57 -0.63 -8.19
CA LEU A 156 1.50 -0.25 -9.25
C LEU A 156 1.26 1.18 -9.75
N ASN A 157 0.04 1.47 -10.23
CA ASN A 157 -0.30 2.73 -10.90
C ASN A 157 -1.74 3.17 -10.66
N ASP A 158 -2.07 4.37 -11.10
CA ASP A 158 -3.40 4.95 -11.02
C ASP A 158 -4.11 5.04 -12.37
N CYS A 159 -5.45 5.04 -12.35
CA CYS A 159 -6.30 5.26 -13.52
C CYS A 159 -6.81 6.71 -13.67
N TRP A 160 -6.41 7.60 -12.77
CA TRP A 160 -6.71 9.03 -12.77
C TRP A 160 -5.71 9.79 -11.89
N PRO A 161 -5.51 11.12 -12.08
CA PRO A 161 -4.59 11.90 -11.26
C PRO A 161 -5.07 11.97 -9.80
N VAL A 162 -4.35 11.35 -8.87
CA VAL A 162 -4.82 11.21 -7.47
C VAL A 162 -3.66 10.92 -6.52
N THR A 163 -3.81 11.30 -5.25
CA THR A 163 -2.96 10.82 -4.15
C THR A 163 -3.40 9.43 -3.76
N SER A 164 -2.47 8.47 -3.79
CA SER A 164 -2.77 7.06 -3.59
C SER A 164 -1.55 6.24 -3.14
N TRP A 165 -1.71 4.93 -3.12
CA TRP A 165 -0.63 3.97 -2.82
C TRP A 165 0.25 3.64 -4.04
N SER A 166 -0.03 4.22 -5.19
CA SER A 166 0.68 3.92 -6.44
C SER A 166 2.14 4.37 -6.38
N SER A 167 3.03 3.56 -6.94
CA SER A 167 4.45 3.93 -7.12
C SER A 167 4.72 4.66 -8.44
N ILE A 168 3.78 4.55 -9.39
CA ILE A 168 3.78 5.26 -10.66
C ILE A 168 2.51 6.10 -10.71
N ASP A 169 2.62 7.41 -10.88
CA ASP A 169 1.45 8.27 -10.96
C ASP A 169 0.73 8.13 -12.31
N TYR A 170 -0.41 8.82 -12.47
CA TYR A 170 -1.25 8.66 -13.65
C TYR A 170 -0.54 8.94 -14.98
N PHE A 171 0.46 9.81 -15.00
CA PHE A 171 1.16 10.17 -16.22
C PHE A 171 2.50 9.43 -16.43
N GLY A 172 2.95 8.59 -15.49
CA GLY A 172 4.18 7.79 -15.57
C GLY A 172 5.42 8.46 -15.00
#